data_89ba636b240d079755dd9cb1096435c8
#
_entry.id   89ba636b240d079755dd9cb1096435c8
#
_cell.length_a   1.000
_cell.length_b   1.000
_cell.length_c   1.000
_cell.angle_alpha   90.00
_cell.angle_beta   90.00
_cell.angle_gamma   90.00
#
_symmetry.space_group_name_H-M   'P 1'
#
loop_
_entity.id
_entity.type
_entity.pdbx_description
1 polymer ?
#
loop_
_entity_poly.entity_id
_entity_poly.type
_entity_poly.pdbx_seq_one_letter_code
_entity_poly.pdbx_strand_id
1 'polypeptide(L)'
;MGPGEATSPPRRVGLLAGWGRYPVVVAEALTRQQAEVYCLGVVGHADPALASLCRDFQWVGLAKLGRAIRYFKRHRVADATMVGKIHKVVLFQPWAWVRHFPDFRGVRAFMPHFLSRRRDNKDDSLLGTLVSEFAADGIRFRPATEYVPELLVAPGQLTRRGPNAWEEKDVHFGWRIAKELGRLDIGQSVAVKDQAVLAVEAVEGTDACIRRAGELCRAGRFTVVKVAKPQQDMRFDVPTIGPWTLQSLASAGGRVLAVEARRTILLDRDEALAYADQHHLVIVALEDQPTGPGWEAP
;
A
#
# COMPACT_ATOMS: atom_id res chain seq x y z
N MET A 1 -14.38 -47.64 9.43
CA MET A 1 -13.24 -46.73 9.57
C MET A 1 -12.84 -46.35 8.16
N GLY A 2 -13.23 -45.16 7.72
CA GLY A 2 -12.85 -44.61 6.40
C GLY A 2 -11.38 -44.14 6.44
N PRO A 3 -10.69 -44.16 5.28
CA PRO A 3 -9.31 -43.66 5.22
C PRO A 3 -9.29 -42.17 5.55
N GLY A 4 -8.46 -41.82 6.56
CA GLY A 4 -8.29 -40.44 6.97
C GLY A 4 -7.88 -39.57 5.78
N GLU A 5 -8.62 -38.49 5.57
CA GLU A 5 -8.22 -37.42 4.68
C GLU A 5 -6.83 -36.93 5.10
N ALA A 6 -5.86 -37.20 4.24
CA ALA A 6 -4.52 -36.66 4.38
C ALA A 6 -4.63 -35.14 4.23
N THR A 7 -4.75 -34.42 5.33
CA THR A 7 -4.73 -32.96 5.34
C THR A 7 -3.42 -32.51 4.71
N SER A 8 -3.49 -31.84 3.58
CA SER A 8 -2.31 -31.23 2.95
C SER A 8 -1.58 -30.37 3.99
N PRO A 9 -0.22 -30.40 4.01
CA PRO A 9 0.52 -29.61 4.99
C PRO A 9 0.13 -28.13 4.87
N PRO A 10 0.02 -27.43 6.01
CA PRO A 10 -0.40 -26.04 6.01
C PRO A 10 0.53 -25.20 5.12
N ARG A 11 -0.08 -24.29 4.35
CA ARG A 11 0.65 -23.39 3.46
C ARG A 11 1.58 -22.48 4.28
N ARG A 12 2.88 -22.46 3.96
CA ARG A 12 3.86 -21.58 4.61
C ARG A 12 4.03 -20.30 3.83
N VAL A 13 3.82 -19.17 4.48
CA VAL A 13 3.91 -17.84 3.87
C VAL A 13 4.89 -16.97 4.65
N GLY A 14 5.85 -16.39 3.95
CA GLY A 14 6.74 -15.37 4.50
C GLY A 14 6.07 -14.01 4.49
N LEU A 15 6.19 -13.27 5.58
CA LEU A 15 5.73 -11.89 5.69
C LEU A 15 6.91 -10.97 6.03
N LEU A 16 7.27 -10.07 5.11
CA LEU A 16 8.18 -8.97 5.41
C LEU A 16 7.35 -7.75 5.76
N ALA A 17 7.31 -7.40 7.04
CA ALA A 17 6.40 -6.42 7.60
C ALA A 17 7.08 -5.07 7.84
N GLY A 18 6.56 -4.02 7.18
CA GLY A 18 6.88 -2.62 7.43
C GLY A 18 5.90 -1.97 8.41
N TRP A 19 5.77 -0.66 8.33
CA TRP A 19 4.93 0.16 9.19
C TRP A 19 3.46 0.18 8.75
N GLY A 20 2.57 0.26 9.74
CA GLY A 20 1.15 0.49 9.57
C GLY A 20 0.28 -0.73 9.88
N ARG A 21 -1.02 -0.56 9.78
CA ARG A 21 -2.02 -1.59 10.09
C ARG A 21 -2.06 -2.73 9.07
N TYR A 22 -1.68 -2.45 7.82
CA TYR A 22 -1.79 -3.41 6.72
C TYR A 22 -1.04 -4.75 6.96
N PRO A 23 0.21 -4.79 7.47
CA PRO A 23 0.87 -6.05 7.81
C PRO A 23 0.09 -6.90 8.83
N VAL A 24 -0.55 -6.26 9.81
CA VAL A 24 -1.34 -6.94 10.83
C VAL A 24 -2.59 -7.57 10.21
N VAL A 25 -3.31 -6.81 9.39
CA VAL A 25 -4.52 -7.30 8.67
C VAL A 25 -4.19 -8.49 7.77
N VAL A 26 -3.06 -8.44 7.06
CA VAL A 26 -2.60 -9.57 6.22
C VAL A 26 -2.25 -10.79 7.07
N ALA A 27 -1.54 -10.61 8.19
CA ALA A 27 -1.21 -11.70 9.09
C ALA A 27 -2.47 -12.34 9.70
N GLU A 28 -3.43 -11.54 10.16
CA GLU A 28 -4.73 -12.00 10.68
C GLU A 28 -5.50 -12.82 9.63
N ALA A 29 -5.56 -12.34 8.39
CA ALA A 29 -6.25 -13.02 7.30
C ALA A 29 -5.58 -14.34 6.91
N LEU A 30 -4.25 -14.37 6.80
CA LEU A 30 -3.50 -15.60 6.53
C LEU A 30 -3.69 -16.63 7.65
N THR A 31 -3.68 -16.19 8.91
CA THR A 31 -3.91 -17.07 10.07
C THR A 31 -5.33 -17.64 10.07
N ARG A 32 -6.34 -16.84 9.73
CA ARG A 32 -7.72 -17.34 9.53
C ARG A 32 -7.84 -18.37 8.40
N GLN A 33 -6.99 -18.27 7.37
CA GLN A 33 -6.87 -19.25 6.29
C GLN A 33 -6.03 -20.48 6.68
N GLN A 34 -5.66 -20.63 7.96
CA GLN A 34 -4.82 -21.73 8.48
C GLN A 34 -3.42 -21.79 7.84
N ALA A 35 -2.90 -20.69 7.32
CA ALA A 35 -1.53 -20.61 6.85
C ALA A 35 -0.55 -20.44 8.03
N GLU A 36 0.61 -21.08 7.94
CA GLU A 36 1.74 -20.82 8.84
C GLU A 36 2.48 -19.57 8.39
N VAL A 37 2.32 -18.46 9.12
CA VAL A 37 2.96 -17.19 8.79
C VAL A 37 4.31 -17.08 9.49
N TYR A 38 5.37 -16.89 8.73
CA TYR A 38 6.73 -16.63 9.20
C TYR A 38 7.08 -15.18 8.95
N CYS A 39 7.13 -14.38 10.00
CA CYS A 39 7.21 -12.93 9.88
C CYS A 39 8.60 -12.38 10.20
N LEU A 40 9.08 -11.51 9.33
CA LEU A 40 10.22 -10.63 9.55
C LEU A 40 9.73 -9.19 9.72
N GLY A 41 9.68 -8.71 10.96
CA GLY A 41 9.34 -7.33 11.26
C GLY A 41 10.55 -6.41 11.08
N VAL A 42 10.40 -5.39 10.24
CA VAL A 42 11.46 -4.39 10.08
C VAL A 42 11.58 -3.56 11.36
N VAL A 43 12.79 -3.52 11.92
CA VAL A 43 13.08 -2.79 13.17
C VAL A 43 12.67 -1.31 13.04
N GLY A 44 11.94 -0.81 14.03
CA GLY A 44 11.45 0.57 14.06
C GLY A 44 10.24 0.84 13.14
N HIS A 45 9.70 -0.17 12.47
CA HIS A 45 8.55 -0.04 11.58
C HIS A 45 7.41 -1.00 11.93
N ALA A 46 7.69 -2.30 12.02
CA ALA A 46 6.66 -3.31 12.20
C ALA A 46 5.99 -3.21 13.58
N ASP A 47 4.70 -3.56 13.60
CA ASP A 47 3.93 -3.63 14.83
C ASP A 47 4.36 -4.88 15.64
N PRO A 48 4.70 -4.73 16.94
CA PRO A 48 5.01 -5.87 17.81
C PRO A 48 3.88 -6.90 17.93
N ALA A 49 2.62 -6.51 17.72
CA ALA A 49 1.47 -7.41 17.74
C ALA A 49 1.61 -8.60 16.76
N LEU A 50 2.38 -8.43 15.69
CA LEU A 50 2.68 -9.49 14.74
C LEU A 50 3.34 -10.72 15.38
N ALA A 51 4.05 -10.54 16.49
CA ALA A 51 4.70 -11.64 17.20
C ALA A 51 3.70 -12.65 17.79
N SER A 52 2.50 -12.20 18.16
CA SER A 52 1.43 -13.08 18.68
C SER A 52 0.55 -13.68 17.59
N LEU A 53 0.55 -13.11 16.38
CA LEU A 53 -0.27 -13.54 15.25
C LEU A 53 0.43 -14.58 14.35
N CYS A 54 1.76 -14.54 14.33
CA CYS A 54 2.54 -15.35 13.41
C CYS A 54 3.07 -16.64 14.09
N ARG A 55 3.32 -17.68 13.27
CA ARG A 55 3.91 -18.94 13.75
C ARG A 55 5.32 -18.73 14.33
N ASP A 56 6.09 -17.86 13.70
CA ASP A 56 7.40 -17.40 14.18
C ASP A 56 7.62 -15.95 13.74
N PHE A 57 8.28 -15.16 14.57
CA PHE A 57 8.52 -13.75 14.35
C PHE A 57 9.96 -13.38 14.71
N GLN A 58 10.62 -12.64 13.83
CA GLN A 58 11.93 -12.07 14.12
C GLN A 58 12.04 -10.62 13.64
N TRP A 59 12.78 -9.82 14.41
CA TRP A 59 13.17 -8.49 13.99
C TRP A 59 14.33 -8.55 12.99
N VAL A 60 14.23 -7.76 11.91
CA VAL A 60 15.27 -7.66 10.89
C VAL A 60 15.57 -6.19 10.56
N GLY A 61 16.85 -5.88 10.38
CA GLY A 61 17.27 -4.57 9.86
C GLY A 61 17.05 -4.49 8.35
N LEU A 62 16.72 -3.30 7.84
CA LEU A 62 16.38 -3.06 6.42
C LEU A 62 17.38 -3.65 5.41
N ALA A 63 18.67 -3.55 5.71
CA ALA A 63 19.73 -4.00 4.79
C ALA A 63 20.32 -5.37 5.14
N LYS A 64 19.76 -6.11 6.12
CA LYS A 64 20.22 -7.45 6.51
C LYS A 64 19.61 -8.56 5.64
N LEU A 65 19.88 -8.46 4.34
CA LEU A 65 19.28 -9.30 3.31
C LEU A 65 19.62 -10.80 3.48
N GLY A 66 20.88 -11.11 3.74
CA GLY A 66 21.31 -12.49 3.94
C GLY A 66 20.69 -13.14 5.19
N ARG A 67 20.46 -12.34 6.26
CA ARG A 67 19.73 -12.81 7.46
C ARG A 67 18.28 -13.13 7.13
N ALA A 68 17.61 -12.25 6.39
CA ALA A 68 16.22 -12.42 5.99
C ALA A 68 16.02 -13.68 5.12
N ILE A 69 16.89 -13.88 4.12
CA ILE A 69 16.86 -15.07 3.26
C ILE A 69 17.09 -16.34 4.05
N ARG A 70 18.11 -16.38 4.94
CA ARG A 70 18.37 -17.57 5.78
C ARG A 70 17.18 -17.90 6.68
N TYR A 71 16.50 -16.90 7.22
CA TYR A 71 15.32 -17.10 8.04
C TYR A 71 14.21 -17.81 7.25
N PHE A 72 13.82 -17.30 6.10
CA PHE A 72 12.79 -17.93 5.28
C PHE A 72 13.18 -19.32 4.77
N LYS A 73 14.45 -19.52 4.37
CA LYS A 73 14.95 -20.85 3.98
C LYS A 73 14.87 -21.85 5.13
N ARG A 74 15.25 -21.46 6.36
CA ARG A 74 15.17 -22.33 7.53
C ARG A 74 13.74 -22.82 7.78
N HIS A 75 12.75 -21.96 7.53
CA HIS A 75 11.35 -22.29 7.68
C HIS A 75 10.72 -22.88 6.42
N ARG A 76 11.51 -23.15 5.37
CA ARG A 76 11.04 -23.71 4.08
C ARG A 76 9.93 -22.84 3.45
N VAL A 77 10.05 -21.54 3.56
CA VAL A 77 9.16 -20.58 2.92
C VAL A 77 9.57 -20.43 1.45
N ALA A 78 8.67 -20.75 0.53
CA ALA A 78 8.87 -20.60 -0.91
C ALA A 78 8.17 -19.35 -1.47
N ASP A 79 7.06 -18.95 -0.85
CA ASP A 79 6.31 -17.75 -1.24
C ASP A 79 6.26 -16.77 -0.06
N ALA A 80 6.51 -15.50 -0.35
CA ALA A 80 6.50 -14.43 0.63
C ALA A 80 5.74 -13.21 0.10
N THR A 81 5.33 -12.34 0.99
CA THR A 81 4.78 -11.03 0.64
C THR A 81 5.44 -9.93 1.44
N MET A 82 5.46 -8.72 0.88
CA MET A 82 6.01 -7.53 1.52
C MET A 82 4.88 -6.53 1.73
N VAL A 83 4.70 -6.08 2.95
CA VAL A 83 3.55 -5.27 3.33
C VAL A 83 3.93 -4.17 4.30
N GLY A 84 3.37 -2.99 4.11
CA GLY A 84 3.59 -1.84 4.99
C GLY A 84 4.64 -0.87 4.47
N LYS A 85 4.62 0.33 5.00
CA LYS A 85 5.51 1.43 4.57
C LYS A 85 6.87 1.34 5.24
N ILE A 86 7.90 1.79 4.53
CA ILE A 86 9.24 2.03 5.07
C ILE A 86 9.50 3.53 5.10
N HIS A 87 9.58 4.09 6.29
CA HIS A 87 9.89 5.51 6.46
C HIS A 87 11.40 5.72 6.45
N LYS A 88 11.89 6.41 5.43
CA LYS A 88 13.34 6.72 5.28
C LYS A 88 13.92 7.49 6.47
N VAL A 89 13.08 8.24 7.18
CA VAL A 89 13.46 9.01 8.38
C VAL A 89 14.09 8.11 9.47
N VAL A 90 13.72 6.83 9.55
CA VAL A 90 14.32 5.89 10.51
C VAL A 90 15.82 5.70 10.28
N LEU A 91 16.31 5.86 9.06
CA LEU A 91 17.73 5.77 8.73
C LEU A 91 18.55 6.94 9.29
N PHE A 92 17.90 8.06 9.63
CA PHE A 92 18.52 9.24 10.22
C PHE A 92 18.46 9.28 11.75
N GLN A 93 17.86 8.26 12.39
CA GLN A 93 17.80 8.17 13.85
C GLN A 93 19.17 7.81 14.43
N PRO A 94 19.51 8.26 15.67
CA PRO A 94 20.71 7.82 16.38
C PRO A 94 20.78 6.29 16.45
N TRP A 95 21.96 5.73 16.19
CA TRP A 95 22.21 4.26 16.19
C TRP A 95 21.46 3.47 15.09
N ALA A 96 20.73 4.12 14.19
CA ALA A 96 20.07 3.45 13.06
C ALA A 96 21.07 2.62 12.23
N TRP A 97 22.27 3.14 12.01
CA TRP A 97 23.32 2.46 11.27
C TRP A 97 23.71 1.11 11.89
N VAL A 98 23.72 0.95 13.23
CA VAL A 98 24.01 -0.33 13.88
C VAL A 98 22.91 -1.35 13.61
N ARG A 99 21.66 -0.93 13.70
CA ARG A 99 20.49 -1.81 13.55
C ARG A 99 20.23 -2.19 12.09
N HIS A 100 20.46 -1.27 11.18
CA HIS A 100 20.17 -1.42 9.75
C HIS A 100 21.43 -1.66 8.91
N PHE A 101 22.63 -1.76 9.52
CA PHE A 101 23.88 -1.99 8.80
C PHE A 101 23.76 -3.23 7.90
N PRO A 102 24.11 -3.12 6.61
CA PRO A 102 23.96 -4.22 5.68
C PRO A 102 24.85 -5.40 6.07
N ASP A 103 24.35 -6.60 5.93
CA ASP A 103 25.20 -7.80 5.94
C ASP A 103 25.95 -7.91 4.60
N PHE A 104 26.89 -8.86 4.51
CA PHE A 104 27.73 -9.02 3.30
C PHE A 104 26.89 -9.13 2.01
N ARG A 105 25.74 -9.83 2.08
CA ARG A 105 24.85 -9.98 0.94
C ARG A 105 24.14 -8.67 0.62
N GLY A 106 23.70 -7.94 1.63
CA GLY A 106 23.11 -6.61 1.48
C GLY A 106 24.11 -5.62 0.85
N VAL A 107 25.37 -5.61 1.33
CA VAL A 107 26.41 -4.80 0.71
C VAL A 107 26.55 -5.14 -0.77
N ARG A 108 26.73 -6.41 -1.11
CA ARG A 108 26.91 -6.86 -2.51
C ARG A 108 25.71 -6.49 -3.39
N ALA A 109 24.48 -6.67 -2.89
CA ALA A 109 23.27 -6.41 -3.64
C ALA A 109 23.04 -4.91 -3.91
N PHE A 110 23.29 -4.07 -2.90
CA PHE A 110 22.97 -2.64 -2.97
C PHE A 110 24.15 -1.75 -3.37
N MET A 111 25.41 -2.23 -3.26
CA MET A 111 26.60 -1.45 -3.62
C MET A 111 26.56 -0.87 -5.06
N PRO A 112 26.07 -1.60 -6.09
CA PRO A 112 25.95 -1.03 -7.44
C PRO A 112 25.02 0.19 -7.51
N HIS A 113 24.01 0.28 -6.66
CA HIS A 113 23.09 1.43 -6.59
C HIS A 113 23.78 2.66 -5.99
N PHE A 114 24.68 2.47 -5.02
CA PHE A 114 25.40 3.58 -4.38
C PHE A 114 26.58 4.08 -5.20
N LEU A 115 27.24 3.19 -5.96
CA LEU A 115 28.40 3.55 -6.78
C LEU A 115 28.01 4.12 -8.15
N SER A 116 26.87 3.74 -8.70
CA SER A 116 26.42 4.17 -10.01
C SER A 116 25.55 5.42 -9.91
N ARG A 117 26.14 6.61 -10.11
CA ARG A 117 25.39 7.89 -10.25
C ARG A 117 24.40 7.90 -11.43
N ARG A 118 24.36 6.86 -12.26
CA ARG A 118 23.49 6.73 -13.44
C ARG A 118 22.23 5.92 -13.19
N ARG A 119 22.10 5.22 -12.05
CA ARG A 119 20.87 4.51 -11.72
C ARG A 119 20.01 5.39 -10.83
N ASP A 120 18.78 5.63 -11.26
CA ASP A 120 17.77 6.30 -10.47
C ASP A 120 17.65 5.62 -9.10
N ASN A 121 17.82 6.38 -8.02
CA ASN A 121 17.55 5.93 -6.65
C ASN A 121 16.03 5.87 -6.38
N LYS A 122 15.26 5.43 -7.37
CA LYS A 122 13.83 5.19 -7.19
C LYS A 122 13.64 3.99 -6.28
N ASP A 123 12.67 4.08 -5.40
CA ASP A 123 12.35 3.01 -4.44
C ASP A 123 12.09 1.68 -5.16
N ASP A 124 11.47 1.71 -6.32
CA ASP A 124 11.18 0.54 -7.16
C ASP A 124 12.45 -0.23 -7.58
N SER A 125 13.58 0.46 -7.82
CA SER A 125 14.81 -0.21 -8.21
C SER A 125 15.48 -0.95 -7.04
N LEU A 126 15.39 -0.42 -5.82
CA LEU A 126 15.89 -1.06 -4.60
C LEU A 126 15.02 -2.26 -4.21
N LEU A 127 13.71 -2.12 -4.28
CA LEU A 127 12.76 -3.20 -4.02
C LEU A 127 12.86 -4.30 -5.08
N GLY A 128 13.04 -3.95 -6.36
CA GLY A 128 13.30 -4.90 -7.43
C GLY A 128 14.59 -5.71 -7.20
N THR A 129 15.66 -5.07 -6.72
CA THR A 129 16.91 -5.76 -6.35
C THR A 129 16.68 -6.72 -5.19
N LEU A 130 15.95 -6.30 -4.16
CA LEU A 130 15.60 -7.15 -3.02
C LEU A 130 14.83 -8.39 -3.50
N VAL A 131 13.78 -8.21 -4.29
CA VAL A 131 12.97 -9.31 -4.84
C VAL A 131 13.83 -10.28 -5.65
N SER A 132 14.74 -9.78 -6.49
CA SER A 132 15.63 -10.61 -7.32
C SER A 132 16.59 -11.44 -6.46
N GLU A 133 17.11 -10.87 -5.37
CA GLU A 133 18.01 -11.59 -4.44
C GLU A 133 17.28 -12.71 -3.69
N PHE A 134 16.03 -12.51 -3.30
CA PHE A 134 15.22 -13.57 -2.70
C PHE A 134 14.86 -14.65 -3.72
N ALA A 135 14.51 -14.26 -4.95
CA ALA A 135 14.17 -15.18 -6.03
C ALA A 135 15.36 -16.10 -6.40
N ALA A 136 16.59 -15.58 -6.35
CA ALA A 136 17.82 -16.38 -6.56
C ALA A 136 17.99 -17.52 -5.53
N ASP A 137 17.36 -17.40 -4.35
CA ASP A 137 17.32 -18.44 -3.31
C ASP A 137 16.00 -19.24 -3.29
N GLY A 138 15.18 -19.10 -4.30
CA GLY A 138 13.92 -19.84 -4.45
C GLY A 138 12.75 -19.28 -3.63
N ILE A 139 12.84 -18.04 -3.14
CA ILE A 139 11.78 -17.35 -2.40
C ILE A 139 11.13 -16.32 -3.33
N ARG A 140 9.86 -16.51 -3.65
CA ARG A 140 9.12 -15.62 -4.58
C ARG A 140 8.28 -14.63 -3.81
N PHE A 141 8.45 -13.34 -4.08
CA PHE A 141 7.53 -12.32 -3.57
C PHE A 141 6.29 -12.22 -4.45
N ARG A 142 5.13 -12.35 -3.81
CA ARG A 142 3.82 -12.21 -4.43
C ARG A 142 3.07 -11.01 -3.85
N PRO A 143 2.18 -10.39 -4.62
CA PRO A 143 1.28 -9.38 -4.08
C PRO A 143 0.51 -9.90 -2.87
N ALA A 144 0.41 -9.10 -1.80
CA ALA A 144 -0.39 -9.48 -0.64
C ALA A 144 -1.87 -9.68 -1.01
N THR A 145 -2.34 -8.99 -2.04
CA THR A 145 -3.70 -9.10 -2.58
C THR A 145 -4.04 -10.46 -3.20
N GLU A 146 -3.03 -11.29 -3.53
CA GLU A 146 -3.27 -12.69 -3.91
C GLU A 146 -3.67 -13.57 -2.71
N TYR A 147 -3.27 -13.17 -1.49
CA TYR A 147 -3.60 -13.87 -0.26
C TYR A 147 -4.89 -13.35 0.38
N VAL A 148 -5.17 -12.07 0.21
CA VAL A 148 -6.28 -11.35 0.84
C VAL A 148 -7.04 -10.50 -0.20
N PRO A 149 -7.58 -11.12 -1.26
CA PRO A 149 -8.26 -10.38 -2.34
C PRO A 149 -9.49 -9.61 -1.84
N GLU A 150 -10.08 -10.02 -0.70
CA GLU A 150 -11.20 -9.35 -0.06
C GLU A 150 -10.89 -7.94 0.44
N LEU A 151 -9.61 -7.58 0.58
CA LEU A 151 -9.20 -6.22 0.93
C LEU A 151 -9.30 -5.25 -0.26
N LEU A 152 -9.32 -5.77 -1.49
CA LEU A 152 -9.49 -4.93 -2.67
C LEU A 152 -10.93 -4.43 -2.77
N VAL A 153 -11.08 -3.14 -3.03
CA VAL A 153 -12.43 -2.56 -3.21
C VAL A 153 -13.06 -3.06 -4.50
N ALA A 154 -14.31 -3.52 -4.41
CA ALA A 154 -15.13 -3.82 -5.57
C ALA A 154 -15.62 -2.52 -6.24
N PRO A 155 -15.90 -2.54 -7.57
CA PRO A 155 -16.49 -1.39 -8.26
C PRO A 155 -17.84 -0.99 -7.66
N GLY A 156 -18.12 0.30 -7.68
CA GLY A 156 -19.41 0.85 -7.28
C GLY A 156 -19.35 1.76 -6.06
N GLN A 157 -20.52 2.06 -5.54
CA GLN A 157 -20.71 2.87 -4.35
C GLN A 157 -20.47 2.02 -3.09
N LEU A 158 -19.64 2.52 -2.17
CA LEU A 158 -19.29 1.79 -0.93
C LEU A 158 -20.04 2.31 0.31
N THR A 159 -20.39 3.60 0.33
CA THR A 159 -21.14 4.26 1.39
C THR A 159 -22.63 4.31 1.08
N ARG A 160 -23.49 4.56 2.12
CA ARG A 160 -24.94 4.67 1.93
C ARG A 160 -25.35 5.75 0.94
N ARG A 161 -24.65 6.89 0.96
CA ARG A 161 -24.82 7.96 -0.03
C ARG A 161 -23.84 7.80 -1.17
N GLY A 162 -24.31 7.98 -2.41
CA GLY A 162 -23.47 8.14 -3.58
C GLY A 162 -23.13 9.60 -3.89
N PRO A 163 -22.24 9.86 -4.85
CA PRO A 163 -21.96 11.20 -5.32
C PRO A 163 -23.18 11.79 -6.03
N ASN A 164 -23.39 13.09 -5.90
CA ASN A 164 -24.38 13.81 -6.72
C ASN A 164 -23.77 14.20 -8.07
N ALA A 165 -24.58 14.74 -8.98
CA ALA A 165 -24.16 15.07 -10.34
C ALA A 165 -22.96 16.05 -10.43
N TRP A 166 -22.78 16.94 -9.45
CA TRP A 166 -21.63 17.84 -9.38
C TRP A 166 -20.38 17.13 -8.87
N GLU A 167 -20.55 16.33 -7.82
CA GLU A 167 -19.51 15.49 -7.26
C GLU A 167 -19.00 14.46 -8.30
N GLU A 168 -19.90 13.90 -9.14
CA GLU A 168 -19.52 13.01 -10.24
C GLU A 168 -18.64 13.71 -11.29
N LYS A 169 -18.96 14.96 -11.65
CA LYS A 169 -18.12 15.75 -12.55
C LYS A 169 -16.72 15.95 -11.97
N ASP A 170 -16.63 16.26 -10.68
CA ASP A 170 -15.35 16.41 -9.99
C ASP A 170 -14.58 15.08 -9.93
N VAL A 171 -15.27 13.94 -9.70
CA VAL A 171 -14.67 12.61 -9.73
C VAL A 171 -14.08 12.31 -11.10
N HIS A 172 -14.83 12.50 -12.18
CA HIS A 172 -14.34 12.23 -13.54
C HIS A 172 -13.21 13.17 -13.96
N PHE A 173 -13.31 14.45 -13.61
CA PHE A 173 -12.24 15.41 -13.85
C PHE A 173 -10.96 15.03 -13.09
N GLY A 174 -11.09 14.77 -11.78
CA GLY A 174 -9.97 14.37 -10.92
C GLY A 174 -9.35 13.05 -11.34
N TRP A 175 -10.16 12.10 -11.84
CA TRP A 175 -9.67 10.82 -12.32
C TRP A 175 -8.62 10.97 -13.43
N ARG A 176 -8.94 11.77 -14.45
CA ARG A 176 -8.01 12.04 -15.55
C ARG A 176 -6.71 12.67 -15.06
N ILE A 177 -6.81 13.66 -14.19
CA ILE A 177 -5.64 14.34 -13.61
C ILE A 177 -4.80 13.36 -12.79
N ALA A 178 -5.43 12.55 -11.92
CA ALA A 178 -4.72 11.57 -11.09
C ALA A 178 -3.98 10.50 -11.93
N LYS A 179 -4.60 10.02 -13.04
CA LYS A 179 -3.95 9.09 -13.97
C LYS A 179 -2.74 9.71 -14.66
N GLU A 180 -2.84 10.97 -15.10
CA GLU A 180 -1.70 11.69 -15.70
C GLU A 180 -0.56 11.93 -14.69
N LEU A 181 -0.88 12.33 -13.46
CA LEU A 181 0.11 12.44 -12.38
C LEU A 181 0.80 11.11 -12.11
N GLY A 182 0.04 10.02 -12.11
CA GLY A 182 0.58 8.66 -11.97
C GLY A 182 1.50 8.28 -13.13
N ARG A 183 1.15 8.63 -14.36
CA ARG A 183 1.98 8.39 -15.56
C ARG A 183 3.30 9.15 -15.51
N LEU A 184 3.29 10.36 -14.94
CA LEU A 184 4.48 11.20 -14.75
C LEU A 184 5.28 10.82 -13.49
N ASP A 185 4.81 9.84 -12.72
CA ASP A 185 5.41 9.41 -11.44
C ASP A 185 5.52 10.55 -10.40
N ILE A 186 4.62 11.53 -10.44
CA ILE A 186 4.56 12.65 -9.49
C ILE A 186 3.84 12.22 -8.21
N GLY A 187 2.65 11.64 -8.37
CA GLY A 187 1.76 11.22 -7.28
C GLY A 187 0.61 10.38 -7.80
N GLN A 188 -0.36 10.13 -6.95
CA GLN A 188 -1.51 9.26 -7.28
C GLN A 188 -2.85 9.81 -6.74
N SER A 189 -2.83 10.96 -6.09
CA SER A 189 -4.04 11.58 -5.54
C SER A 189 -4.15 13.04 -5.97
N VAL A 190 -5.38 13.48 -6.21
CA VAL A 190 -5.71 14.87 -6.53
C VAL A 190 -6.97 15.29 -5.77
N ALA A 191 -6.97 16.51 -5.26
CA ALA A 191 -8.15 17.14 -4.67
C ALA A 191 -8.73 18.16 -5.66
N VAL A 192 -10.05 18.09 -5.87
CA VAL A 192 -10.78 18.86 -6.88
C VAL A 192 -12.03 19.47 -6.26
N LYS A 193 -12.36 20.68 -6.71
CA LYS A 193 -13.64 21.35 -6.42
C LYS A 193 -14.12 22.09 -7.66
N ASP A 194 -15.37 21.83 -8.07
CA ASP A 194 -16.02 22.46 -9.21
C ASP A 194 -15.13 22.39 -10.49
N GLN A 195 -14.53 21.20 -10.71
CA GLN A 195 -13.60 20.91 -11.81
C GLN A 195 -12.32 21.79 -11.80
N ALA A 196 -11.96 22.34 -10.65
CA ALA A 196 -10.68 23.02 -10.42
C ALA A 196 -9.80 22.20 -9.50
N VAL A 197 -8.52 22.03 -9.85
CA VAL A 197 -7.54 21.34 -9.00
C VAL A 197 -7.17 22.21 -7.83
N LEU A 198 -7.42 21.74 -6.62
CA LEU A 198 -7.01 22.40 -5.36
C LEU A 198 -5.59 22.00 -4.96
N ALA A 199 -5.31 20.70 -5.00
CA ALA A 199 -4.01 20.16 -4.61
C ALA A 199 -3.73 18.86 -5.36
N VAL A 200 -2.47 18.59 -5.65
CA VAL A 200 -1.98 17.32 -6.18
C VAL A 200 -1.00 16.72 -5.18
N GLU A 201 -1.08 15.40 -5.00
CA GLU A 201 -0.12 14.67 -4.18
C GLU A 201 1.24 14.62 -4.88
N ALA A 202 2.30 14.81 -4.12
CA ALA A 202 3.67 14.58 -4.52
C ALA A 202 4.40 13.81 -3.40
N VAL A 203 5.61 14.19 -3.05
CA VAL A 203 6.43 13.53 -2.03
C VAL A 203 5.84 13.59 -0.61
N GLU A 204 4.95 14.54 -0.35
CA GLU A 204 4.32 14.75 0.97
C GLU A 204 3.27 13.68 1.33
N GLY A 205 2.74 12.95 0.35
CA GLY A 205 1.74 11.91 0.52
C GLY A 205 0.29 12.40 0.61
N THR A 206 -0.65 11.46 0.51
CA THR A 206 -2.11 11.71 0.37
C THR A 206 -2.68 12.57 1.49
N ASP A 207 -2.34 12.29 2.77
CA ASP A 207 -2.95 13.01 3.91
C ASP A 207 -2.52 14.48 3.96
N ALA A 208 -1.29 14.80 3.59
CA ALA A 208 -0.81 16.19 3.50
C ALA A 208 -1.47 16.92 2.33
N CYS A 209 -1.65 16.25 1.19
CA CYS A 209 -2.39 16.78 0.05
C CYS A 209 -3.83 17.12 0.42
N ILE A 210 -4.53 16.23 1.14
CA ILE A 210 -5.91 16.45 1.63
C ILE A 210 -5.97 17.67 2.56
N ARG A 211 -5.06 17.79 3.52
CA ARG A 211 -5.02 18.95 4.44
C ARG A 211 -4.83 20.25 3.70
N ARG A 212 -3.87 20.30 2.77
CA ARG A 212 -3.62 21.48 1.94
C ARG A 212 -4.84 21.88 1.12
N ALA A 213 -5.58 20.89 0.56
CA ALA A 213 -6.83 21.16 -0.13
C ALA A 213 -7.87 21.81 0.78
N GLY A 214 -8.00 21.34 2.02
CA GLY A 214 -8.90 21.93 3.02
C GLY A 214 -8.52 23.38 3.41
N GLU A 215 -7.23 23.67 3.53
CA GLU A 215 -6.72 25.03 3.80
C GLU A 215 -7.07 26.01 2.65
N LEU A 216 -6.98 25.52 1.41
CA LEU A 216 -7.29 26.30 0.21
C LEU A 216 -8.79 26.43 -0.04
N CYS A 217 -9.59 25.43 0.32
CA CYS A 217 -11.04 25.37 0.10
C CYS A 217 -11.80 25.40 1.44
N ARG A 218 -11.88 26.57 2.08
CA ARG A 218 -12.58 26.75 3.36
C ARG A 218 -14.08 26.46 3.30
N ALA A 219 -14.70 26.55 2.12
CA ALA A 219 -16.08 26.15 1.89
C ALA A 219 -16.29 24.63 1.99
N GLY A 220 -15.21 23.86 1.94
CA GLY A 220 -15.21 22.41 2.00
C GLY A 220 -15.93 21.74 0.82
N ARG A 221 -16.39 20.50 1.06
CA ARG A 221 -17.11 19.66 0.08
C ARG A 221 -16.33 19.41 -1.22
N PHE A 222 -15.01 19.31 -1.11
CA PHE A 222 -14.18 18.93 -2.25
C PHE A 222 -14.10 17.40 -2.39
N THR A 223 -13.74 16.98 -3.58
CA THR A 223 -13.54 15.59 -3.98
C THR A 223 -12.06 15.26 -3.99
N VAL A 224 -11.70 14.11 -3.46
CA VAL A 224 -10.36 13.53 -3.58
C VAL A 224 -10.45 12.29 -4.45
N VAL A 225 -9.59 12.21 -5.46
CA VAL A 225 -9.45 11.04 -6.33
C VAL A 225 -8.09 10.42 -6.12
N LYS A 226 -8.05 9.11 -5.83
CA LYS A 226 -6.83 8.35 -5.63
C LYS A 226 -6.82 7.11 -6.51
N VAL A 227 -5.83 7.00 -7.37
CA VAL A 227 -5.68 5.91 -8.35
C VAL A 227 -4.39 5.12 -8.13
N ALA A 228 -4.25 3.97 -8.75
CA ALA A 228 -2.96 3.29 -8.87
C ALA A 228 -2.16 3.91 -10.02
N LYS A 229 -0.84 4.07 -9.83
CA LYS A 229 0.03 4.47 -10.93
C LYS A 229 0.08 3.36 -11.99
N PRO A 230 0.17 3.67 -13.29
CA PRO A 230 0.19 2.67 -14.35
C PRO A 230 1.33 1.64 -14.22
N GLN A 231 2.50 2.09 -13.76
CA GLN A 231 3.69 1.24 -13.58
C GLN A 231 3.84 0.69 -12.16
N GLN A 232 2.84 0.87 -11.29
CA GLN A 232 2.93 0.48 -9.88
C GLN A 232 3.10 -1.03 -9.72
N ASP A 233 4.15 -1.46 -9.03
CA ASP A 233 4.37 -2.87 -8.73
C ASP A 233 3.51 -3.29 -7.53
N MET A 234 2.42 -4.00 -7.83
CA MET A 234 1.44 -4.44 -6.83
C MET A 234 2.00 -5.44 -5.81
N ARG A 235 3.24 -5.91 -5.97
CA ARG A 235 3.88 -6.80 -4.98
C ARG A 235 4.22 -6.08 -3.69
N PHE A 236 4.40 -4.76 -3.72
CA PHE A 236 4.83 -4.00 -2.54
C PHE A 236 4.25 -2.57 -2.44
N ASP A 237 3.70 -2.03 -3.52
CA ASP A 237 3.11 -0.68 -3.52
C ASP A 237 1.67 -0.74 -4.04
N VAL A 238 0.72 -0.97 -3.12
CA VAL A 238 -0.71 -1.00 -3.42
C VAL A 238 -1.35 0.23 -2.81
N PRO A 239 -2.11 1.04 -3.58
CA PRO A 239 -2.88 2.15 -3.02
C PRO A 239 -3.74 1.66 -1.87
N THR A 240 -3.63 2.31 -0.74
CA THR A 240 -4.33 1.91 0.47
C THR A 240 -5.09 3.10 1.03
N ILE A 241 -6.33 2.85 1.44
CA ILE A 241 -7.17 3.77 2.21
C ILE A 241 -7.67 3.05 3.46
N GLY A 242 -8.13 3.80 4.44
CA GLY A 242 -8.67 3.26 5.68
C GLY A 242 -9.20 4.38 6.58
N PRO A 243 -9.53 4.10 7.86
CA PRO A 243 -10.09 5.09 8.77
C PRO A 243 -9.29 6.39 8.85
N TRP A 244 -7.95 6.31 8.85
CA TRP A 244 -7.07 7.50 8.90
C TRP A 244 -7.23 8.42 7.68
N THR A 245 -7.33 7.86 6.47
CA THR A 245 -7.56 8.66 5.27
C THR A 245 -8.91 9.36 5.32
N LEU A 246 -9.94 8.66 5.83
CA LEU A 246 -11.28 9.22 5.98
C LEU A 246 -11.35 10.30 7.04
N GLN A 247 -10.63 10.12 8.16
CA GLN A 247 -10.49 11.14 9.20
C GLN A 247 -9.78 12.40 8.66
N SER A 248 -8.70 12.21 7.88
CA SER A 248 -8.02 13.32 7.21
C SER A 248 -8.97 14.06 6.26
N LEU A 249 -9.76 13.33 5.47
CA LEU A 249 -10.74 13.90 4.54
C LEU A 249 -11.83 14.69 5.28
N ALA A 250 -12.45 14.09 6.31
CA ALA A 250 -13.50 14.74 7.10
C ALA A 250 -12.99 15.99 7.80
N SER A 251 -11.81 15.91 8.45
CA SER A 251 -11.20 17.04 9.17
C SER A 251 -10.83 18.19 8.25
N ALA A 252 -10.46 17.91 7.00
CA ALA A 252 -10.17 18.91 5.99
C ALA A 252 -11.42 19.48 5.31
N GLY A 253 -12.62 18.98 5.64
CA GLY A 253 -13.88 19.40 5.02
C GLY A 253 -14.15 18.77 3.64
N GLY A 254 -13.40 17.73 3.25
CA GLY A 254 -13.66 16.99 2.03
C GLY A 254 -14.97 16.19 2.12
N ARG A 255 -15.51 15.80 0.97
CA ARG A 255 -16.83 15.14 0.89
C ARG A 255 -16.77 13.79 0.19
N VAL A 256 -16.04 13.69 -0.89
CA VAL A 256 -15.98 12.51 -1.74
C VAL A 256 -14.56 11.97 -1.79
N LEU A 257 -14.44 10.65 -1.66
CA LEU A 257 -13.23 9.90 -1.96
C LEU A 257 -13.53 8.92 -3.08
N ALA A 258 -12.99 9.18 -4.26
CA ALA A 258 -13.04 8.24 -5.37
C ALA A 258 -11.73 7.45 -5.45
N VAL A 259 -11.83 6.14 -5.62
CA VAL A 259 -10.66 5.24 -5.68
C VAL A 259 -10.74 4.30 -6.88
N GLU A 260 -9.62 3.73 -7.26
CA GLU A 260 -9.56 2.73 -8.32
C GLU A 260 -9.97 1.35 -7.78
N ALA A 261 -11.05 0.80 -8.34
CA ALA A 261 -11.55 -0.51 -8.01
C ALA A 261 -10.54 -1.60 -8.37
N ARG A 262 -10.51 -2.69 -7.59
CA ARG A 262 -9.60 -3.84 -7.76
C ARG A 262 -8.10 -3.51 -7.72
N ARG A 263 -7.76 -2.25 -7.49
CA ARG A 263 -6.37 -1.78 -7.36
C ARG A 263 -6.13 -0.97 -6.10
N THR A 264 -7.18 -0.72 -5.30
CA THR A 264 -7.09 -0.02 -4.01
C THR A 264 -7.51 -0.96 -2.90
N ILE A 265 -6.76 -0.97 -1.80
CA ILE A 265 -7.06 -1.69 -0.57
C ILE A 265 -7.85 -0.78 0.36
N LEU A 266 -8.91 -1.32 0.97
CA LEU A 266 -9.65 -0.71 2.08
C LEU A 266 -9.36 -1.48 3.36
N LEU A 267 -8.58 -0.88 4.25
CA LEU A 267 -8.28 -1.45 5.57
C LEU A 267 -9.43 -1.19 6.55
N ASP A 268 -9.61 -2.14 7.48
CA ASP A 268 -10.60 -2.07 8.55
C ASP A 268 -11.97 -1.61 7.99
N ARG A 269 -12.45 -2.34 6.98
CA ARG A 269 -13.56 -1.98 6.08
C ARG A 269 -14.80 -1.53 6.83
N ASP A 270 -15.24 -2.31 7.83
CA ASP A 270 -16.50 -2.04 8.54
C ASP A 270 -16.39 -0.74 9.36
N GLU A 271 -15.27 -0.52 10.03
CA GLU A 271 -14.98 0.71 10.76
C GLU A 271 -14.88 1.90 9.80
N ALA A 272 -14.17 1.73 8.70
CA ALA A 272 -14.00 2.78 7.68
C ALA A 272 -15.34 3.21 7.08
N LEU A 273 -16.21 2.27 6.71
CA LEU A 273 -17.51 2.57 6.13
C LEU A 273 -18.47 3.16 7.17
N ALA A 274 -18.48 2.64 8.39
CA ALA A 274 -19.28 3.21 9.49
C ALA A 274 -18.87 4.67 9.77
N TYR A 275 -17.56 4.94 9.83
CA TYR A 275 -17.02 6.30 9.98
C TYR A 275 -17.45 7.21 8.83
N ALA A 276 -17.32 6.73 7.58
CA ALA A 276 -17.68 7.49 6.39
C ALA A 276 -19.19 7.88 6.42
N ASP A 277 -20.05 6.92 6.71
CA ASP A 277 -21.49 7.16 6.78
C ASP A 277 -21.87 8.14 7.92
N GLN A 278 -21.24 8.00 9.09
CA GLN A 278 -21.44 8.89 10.24
C GLN A 278 -21.05 10.33 9.93
N HIS A 279 -19.96 10.52 9.19
CA HIS A 279 -19.45 11.84 8.78
C HIS A 279 -19.99 12.30 7.42
N HIS A 280 -20.99 11.58 6.90
CA HIS A 280 -21.59 11.86 5.60
C HIS A 280 -20.60 11.91 4.44
N LEU A 281 -19.51 11.21 4.49
CA LEU A 281 -18.57 11.06 3.38
C LEU A 281 -19.17 10.13 2.32
N VAL A 282 -18.69 10.29 1.10
CA VAL A 282 -18.99 9.42 -0.02
C VAL A 282 -17.71 8.69 -0.43
N ILE A 283 -17.78 7.36 -0.53
CA ILE A 283 -16.71 6.55 -1.09
C ILE A 283 -17.25 5.84 -2.32
N VAL A 284 -16.58 6.03 -3.45
CA VAL A 284 -16.92 5.39 -4.72
C VAL A 284 -15.67 4.77 -5.35
N ALA A 285 -15.81 3.57 -5.87
CA ALA A 285 -14.74 2.88 -6.57
C ALA A 285 -15.06 2.75 -8.06
N LEU A 286 -14.18 3.28 -8.90
CA LEU A 286 -14.32 3.27 -10.34
C LEU A 286 -13.38 2.25 -10.97
N GLU A 287 -13.84 1.57 -12.01
CA GLU A 287 -12.96 0.81 -12.89
C GLU A 287 -12.26 1.74 -13.88
N ASP A 288 -11.03 1.38 -14.21
CA ASP A 288 -10.29 2.06 -15.27
C ASP A 288 -11.01 1.77 -16.59
N GLN A 289 -11.82 2.73 -17.05
CA GLN A 289 -12.39 2.64 -18.38
C GLN A 289 -11.32 3.06 -19.38
N PRO A 290 -11.10 2.30 -20.46
CA PRO A 290 -10.29 2.79 -21.56
C PRO A 290 -10.86 4.16 -21.96
N THR A 291 -10.03 5.18 -21.93
CA THR A 291 -10.41 6.52 -22.38
C THR A 291 -11.00 6.41 -23.75
N GLY A 292 -12.33 6.55 -23.85
CA GLY A 292 -13.02 6.65 -25.14
C GLY A 292 -12.44 7.83 -25.91
N PRO A 293 -12.37 7.76 -27.25
CA PRO A 293 -11.92 8.88 -28.07
C PRO A 293 -12.88 10.03 -27.87
N GLY A 294 -12.44 11.14 -27.29
CA GLY A 294 -13.29 12.31 -27.18
C GLY A 294 -12.96 13.34 -26.12
N TRP A 295 -11.68 13.53 -25.77
CA TRP A 295 -11.33 14.78 -25.13
C TRP A 295 -10.14 15.42 -25.84
N GLU A 296 -10.44 16.45 -26.63
CA GLU A 296 -9.49 17.49 -27.06
C GLU A 296 -9.42 18.52 -25.94
N ALA A 297 -8.21 18.86 -25.49
CA ALA A 297 -7.99 19.96 -24.56
C ALA A 297 -8.56 21.26 -25.18
N PRO A 298 -9.16 22.15 -24.36
CA PRO A 298 -9.57 23.46 -24.80
C PRO A 298 -8.40 24.31 -25.26
#